data_ed69b2a3998cc3bc7513b18323f87358
#
_entry.id   ed69b2a3998cc3bc7513b18323f87358
#
_cell.length_a   1.000
_cell.length_b   1.000
_cell.length_c   1.000
_cell.angle_alpha   90.00
_cell.angle_beta   90.00
_cell.angle_gamma   90.00
#
_symmetry.space_group_name_H-M   'P 1'
#
loop_
_entity.id
_entity.type
_entity.pdbx_description
1 polymer ?
#
loop_
_entity_poly.entity_id
_entity_poly.type
_entity_poly.pdbx_seq_one_letter_code
_entity_poly.pdbx_strand_id
1 'polypeptide(L)'
;MTISPAVMNATNLGCSLTCRDVGASISWYRDAVGFGVEGTFEHEGKVVAAVIVAGDCRIVLNQDDGKLGWDRIKGQGFYLQINVATPAEVDAAAARIKATGWALLSEPEDRYWGARMFQFNDPDGFKLGVSTPISV
;
A
#
# COMPACT_ATOMS: atom_id res chain seq x y z
N MET A 1 6.57 22.99 22.45
CA MET A 1 5.66 21.87 22.10
C MET A 1 5.30 21.11 23.37
N THR A 2 4.02 20.86 23.56
CA THR A 2 3.54 20.08 24.70
C THR A 2 3.52 18.59 24.34
N ILE A 3 4.01 17.75 25.24
CA ILE A 3 3.99 16.30 25.05
C ILE A 3 2.93 15.71 25.97
N SER A 4 2.06 14.90 25.39
CA SER A 4 1.05 14.13 26.14
C SER A 4 1.31 12.65 25.92
N PRO A 5 1.50 11.85 26.99
CA PRO A 5 1.65 10.41 26.84
C PRO A 5 0.39 9.77 26.27
N ALA A 6 0.56 8.73 25.45
CA ALA A 6 -0.56 7.95 24.96
C ALA A 6 -1.20 7.16 26.11
N VAL A 7 -2.53 7.13 26.16
CA VAL A 7 -3.27 6.29 27.11
C VAL A 7 -3.74 4.99 26.48
N MET A 8 -3.82 4.95 25.14
CA MET A 8 -4.13 3.72 24.41
C MET A 8 -2.88 2.86 24.27
N ASN A 9 -3.00 1.58 24.56
CA ASN A 9 -1.90 0.64 24.46
C ASN A 9 -2.11 -0.26 23.23
N ALA A 10 -1.88 0.31 22.03
CA ALA A 10 -2.05 -0.40 20.77
C ALA A 10 -0.79 -1.18 20.41
N THR A 11 -0.94 -2.33 19.77
CA THR A 11 0.19 -3.16 19.33
C THR A 11 0.63 -2.84 17.90
N ASN A 12 -0.31 -2.50 17.04
CA ASN A 12 0.00 -2.14 15.65
C ASN A 12 -1.20 -1.42 15.03
N LEU A 13 -0.99 -0.93 13.82
CA LEU A 13 -2.05 -0.34 13.00
C LEU A 13 -2.30 -1.26 11.81
N GLY A 14 -3.53 -1.74 11.68
CA GLY A 14 -3.93 -2.57 10.55
C GLY A 14 -4.51 -1.75 9.42
N CYS A 15 -4.52 -2.34 8.24
CA CYS A 15 -5.08 -1.73 7.04
C CYS A 15 -5.91 -2.77 6.28
N SER A 16 -7.09 -2.36 5.84
CA SER A 16 -7.97 -3.19 5.02
C SER A 16 -8.40 -2.39 3.80
N LEU A 17 -8.19 -2.94 2.61
CA LEU A 17 -8.54 -2.31 1.35
C LEU A 17 -9.60 -3.13 0.64
N THR A 18 -10.64 -2.46 0.13
CA THR A 18 -11.71 -3.09 -0.61
C THR A 18 -11.37 -3.08 -2.10
N CYS A 19 -11.39 -4.24 -2.74
CA CYS A 19 -10.96 -4.44 -4.11
C CYS A 19 -12.14 -4.77 -5.01
N ARG A 20 -12.17 -4.19 -6.20
CA ARG A 20 -13.16 -4.56 -7.21
C ARG A 20 -12.99 -6.02 -7.66
N ASP A 21 -11.74 -6.44 -7.81
CA ASP A 21 -11.35 -7.80 -8.14
C ASP A 21 -10.17 -8.19 -7.24
N VAL A 22 -10.47 -8.90 -6.16
CA VAL A 22 -9.46 -9.23 -5.17
C VAL A 22 -8.34 -10.10 -5.76
N GLY A 23 -8.66 -11.01 -6.68
CA GLY A 23 -7.66 -11.84 -7.32
C GLY A 23 -6.67 -11.03 -8.16
N ALA A 24 -7.17 -10.07 -8.92
CA ALA A 24 -6.33 -9.16 -9.70
C ALA A 24 -5.45 -8.28 -8.79
N SER A 25 -6.00 -7.81 -7.67
CA SER A 25 -5.26 -7.01 -6.71
C SER A 25 -4.16 -7.81 -6.03
N ILE A 26 -4.42 -9.05 -5.64
CA ILE A 26 -3.40 -9.94 -5.06
C ILE A 26 -2.24 -10.08 -6.04
N SER A 27 -2.53 -10.38 -7.31
CA SER A 27 -1.51 -10.55 -8.33
C SER A 27 -0.71 -9.27 -8.55
N TRP A 28 -1.37 -8.13 -8.59
CA TRP A 28 -0.71 -6.84 -8.79
C TRP A 28 0.23 -6.49 -7.62
N TYR A 29 -0.23 -6.64 -6.38
CA TYR A 29 0.61 -6.38 -5.21
C TYR A 29 1.82 -7.31 -5.18
N ARG A 30 1.63 -8.57 -5.53
CA ARG A 30 2.73 -9.54 -5.59
C ARG A 30 3.73 -9.20 -6.69
N ASP A 31 3.25 -8.94 -7.91
CA ASP A 31 4.09 -8.85 -9.09
C ASP A 31 4.67 -7.44 -9.30
N ALA A 32 3.92 -6.39 -8.99
CA ALA A 32 4.36 -5.01 -9.17
C ALA A 32 5.05 -4.46 -7.93
N VAL A 33 4.45 -4.65 -6.75
CA VAL A 33 4.99 -4.04 -5.53
C VAL A 33 5.96 -4.97 -4.81
N GLY A 34 5.74 -6.27 -4.88
CA GLY A 34 6.63 -7.24 -4.26
C GLY A 34 6.13 -7.76 -2.92
N PHE A 35 4.82 -7.68 -2.67
CA PHE A 35 4.23 -8.29 -1.48
C PHE A 35 4.18 -9.81 -1.62
N GLY A 36 4.29 -10.50 -0.48
CA GLY A 36 3.97 -11.92 -0.41
C GLY A 36 2.52 -12.11 0.00
N VAL A 37 2.01 -13.31 -0.19
CA VAL A 37 0.66 -13.68 0.25
C VAL A 37 0.80 -14.59 1.46
N GLU A 38 0.31 -14.15 2.61
CA GLU A 38 0.35 -14.95 3.84
C GLU A 38 -0.78 -15.95 3.90
N GLY A 39 -1.95 -15.58 3.40
CA GLY A 39 -3.10 -16.47 3.36
C GLY A 39 -4.25 -15.88 2.57
N THR A 40 -5.15 -16.75 2.14
CA THR A 40 -6.38 -16.36 1.45
C THR A 40 -7.57 -16.97 2.18
N PHE A 41 -8.73 -16.33 2.02
CA PHE A 41 -9.99 -16.78 2.59
C PHE A 41 -10.99 -17.00 1.46
N GLU A 42 -11.66 -18.13 1.49
CA GLU A 42 -12.65 -18.49 0.48
C GLU A 42 -14.05 -18.50 1.05
N HIS A 43 -15.01 -18.16 0.22
CA HIS A 43 -16.42 -18.27 0.51
C HIS A 43 -17.10 -18.77 -0.75
N GLU A 44 -17.86 -19.85 -0.63
CA GLU A 44 -18.56 -20.49 -1.76
C GLU A 44 -17.61 -20.78 -2.95
N GLY A 45 -16.41 -21.29 -2.63
CA GLY A 45 -15.41 -21.68 -3.62
C GLY A 45 -14.64 -20.55 -4.27
N LYS A 46 -14.84 -19.31 -3.83
CA LYS A 46 -14.14 -18.13 -4.38
C LYS A 46 -13.30 -17.44 -3.31
N VAL A 47 -12.13 -16.95 -3.71
CA VAL A 47 -11.31 -16.13 -2.82
C VAL A 47 -11.99 -14.79 -2.62
N VAL A 48 -12.29 -14.44 -1.37
CA VAL A 48 -12.95 -13.19 -1.01
C VAL A 48 -12.06 -12.25 -0.21
N ALA A 49 -10.94 -12.74 0.29
CA ALA A 49 -10.00 -11.92 1.05
C ALA A 49 -8.62 -12.54 1.01
N ALA A 50 -7.61 -11.72 1.24
CA ALA A 50 -6.23 -12.17 1.37
C ALA A 50 -5.49 -11.28 2.36
N VAL A 51 -4.53 -11.88 3.05
CA VAL A 51 -3.54 -11.14 3.84
C VAL A 51 -2.26 -11.11 3.03
N ILE A 52 -1.79 -9.94 2.70
CA ILE A 52 -0.53 -9.74 2.00
C ILE A 52 0.47 -9.06 2.92
N VAL A 53 1.75 -9.41 2.76
CA VAL A 53 2.81 -8.97 3.67
C VAL A 53 4.04 -8.53 2.90
N ALA A 54 4.74 -7.54 3.44
CA ALA A 54 6.05 -7.10 2.97
C ALA A 54 6.84 -6.68 4.20
N GLY A 55 7.85 -7.50 4.59
CA GLY A 55 8.53 -7.28 5.86
C GLY A 55 7.52 -7.32 7.00
N ASP A 56 7.49 -6.25 7.79
CA ASP A 56 6.54 -6.10 8.90
C ASP A 56 5.23 -5.43 8.49
N CYS A 57 5.08 -5.09 7.22
CA CYS A 57 3.86 -4.48 6.70
C CYS A 57 2.83 -5.55 6.36
N ARG A 58 1.58 -5.26 6.68
CA ARG A 58 0.48 -6.21 6.51
C ARG A 58 -0.76 -5.47 6.03
N ILE A 59 -1.35 -5.96 4.95
CA ILE A 59 -2.57 -5.40 4.36
C ILE A 59 -3.56 -6.54 4.17
N VAL A 60 -4.82 -6.30 4.52
CA VAL A 60 -5.92 -7.20 4.19
C VAL A 60 -6.62 -6.67 2.94
N LEU A 61 -6.74 -7.50 1.92
CA LEU A 61 -7.48 -7.18 0.70
C LEU A 61 -8.82 -7.92 0.78
N ASN A 62 -9.92 -7.20 0.52
CA ASN A 62 -11.28 -7.74 0.58
C ASN A 62 -12.00 -7.52 -0.74
N GLN A 63 -12.77 -8.52 -1.17
CA GLN A 63 -13.62 -8.39 -2.33
C GLN A 63 -14.78 -7.43 -2.04
N ASP A 64 -14.95 -6.43 -2.88
CA ASP A 64 -16.10 -5.53 -2.82
C ASP A 64 -17.32 -6.26 -3.39
N ASP A 65 -18.46 -6.12 -2.73
CA ASP A 65 -19.73 -6.70 -3.21
C ASP A 65 -20.45 -5.76 -4.19
N GLY A 66 -19.93 -4.57 -4.43
CA GLY A 66 -20.49 -3.61 -5.38
C GLY A 66 -21.71 -2.83 -4.89
N LYS A 67 -22.18 -3.08 -3.68
CA LYS A 67 -23.41 -2.46 -3.15
C LYS A 67 -23.33 -0.95 -3.04
N LEU A 68 -22.12 -0.41 -2.79
CA LEU A 68 -21.88 1.03 -2.65
C LEU A 68 -21.39 1.69 -3.95
N GLY A 69 -21.35 0.92 -5.05
CA GLY A 69 -20.82 1.38 -6.32
C GLY A 69 -19.31 1.18 -6.45
N TRP A 70 -18.85 1.10 -7.69
CA TRP A 70 -17.41 0.86 -7.98
C TRP A 70 -16.60 2.13 -8.09
N ASP A 71 -17.25 3.27 -8.29
CA ASP A 71 -16.62 4.56 -8.60
C ASP A 71 -16.52 5.51 -7.41
N ARG A 72 -16.69 4.99 -6.21
CA ARG A 72 -16.55 5.81 -5.01
C ARG A 72 -15.12 6.31 -4.84
N ILE A 73 -15.01 7.49 -4.22
CA ILE A 73 -13.72 8.14 -3.98
C ILE A 73 -12.88 7.30 -3.00
N LYS A 74 -11.61 7.09 -3.35
CA LYS A 74 -10.66 6.31 -2.56
C LYS A 74 -9.56 7.23 -2.01
N GLY A 75 -9.57 7.45 -0.68
CA GLY A 75 -8.43 8.04 -0.01
C GLY A 75 -8.06 9.46 -0.42
N GLN A 76 -9.03 10.34 -0.58
CA GLN A 76 -8.73 11.75 -0.80
C GLN A 76 -8.10 12.36 0.46
N GLY A 77 -6.92 12.99 0.31
CA GLY A 77 -6.19 13.55 1.44
C GLY A 77 -5.53 12.50 2.32
N PHE A 78 -5.31 11.31 1.80
CA PHE A 78 -4.85 10.15 2.54
C PHE A 78 -4.01 9.25 1.63
N TYR A 79 -2.98 8.63 2.17
CA TYR A 79 -2.27 7.54 1.47
C TYR A 79 -1.62 6.61 2.48
N LEU A 80 -1.37 5.38 2.05
CA LEU A 80 -0.62 4.42 2.84
C LEU A 80 0.86 4.62 2.56
N GLN A 81 1.65 4.77 3.61
CA GLN A 81 3.08 4.97 3.47
C GLN A 81 3.82 3.70 3.87
N ILE A 82 4.56 3.14 2.90
CA ILE A 82 5.43 2.00 3.13
C ILE A 82 6.83 2.58 3.37
N ASN A 83 7.36 2.34 4.56
CA ASN A 83 8.69 2.83 4.92
C ASN A 83 9.72 1.75 4.64
N VAL A 84 10.79 2.12 3.95
CA VAL A 84 11.91 1.23 3.66
C VAL A 84 13.19 1.80 4.28
N ALA A 85 14.24 0.99 4.34
CA ALA A 85 15.43 1.34 5.11
C ALA A 85 16.36 2.32 4.40
N THR A 86 16.41 2.32 3.06
CA THR A 86 17.40 3.09 2.30
C THR A 86 16.81 3.77 1.09
N PRO A 87 17.42 4.88 0.62
CA PRO A 87 17.03 5.51 -0.65
C PRO A 87 17.10 4.56 -1.85
N ALA A 88 18.07 3.65 -1.87
CA ALA A 88 18.19 2.66 -2.94
C ALA A 88 16.97 1.75 -3.01
N GLU A 89 16.37 1.40 -1.88
CA GLU A 89 15.15 0.60 -1.84
C GLU A 89 13.93 1.37 -2.36
N VAL A 90 13.88 2.68 -2.13
CA VAL A 90 12.85 3.55 -2.72
C VAL A 90 12.93 3.49 -4.25
N ASP A 91 14.14 3.68 -4.79
CA ASP A 91 14.37 3.68 -6.23
C ASP A 91 14.09 2.30 -6.85
N ALA A 92 14.48 1.22 -6.15
CA ALA A 92 14.24 -0.14 -6.62
C ALA A 92 12.75 -0.48 -6.67
N ALA A 93 11.97 -0.02 -5.69
CA ALA A 93 10.53 -0.21 -5.68
C ALA A 93 9.86 0.51 -6.85
N ALA A 94 10.26 1.75 -7.11
CA ALA A 94 9.75 2.53 -8.25
C ALA A 94 10.07 1.83 -9.58
N ALA A 95 11.31 1.35 -9.74
CA ALA A 95 11.73 0.65 -10.95
C ALA A 95 10.91 -0.64 -11.17
N ARG A 96 10.65 -1.39 -10.10
CA ARG A 96 9.88 -2.63 -10.18
C ARG A 96 8.45 -2.37 -10.66
N ILE A 97 7.81 -1.36 -10.10
CA ILE A 97 6.44 -1.00 -10.48
C ILE A 97 6.40 -0.53 -11.93
N LYS A 98 7.32 0.35 -12.32
CA LYS A 98 7.39 0.87 -13.70
C LYS A 98 7.67 -0.24 -14.72
N ALA A 99 8.45 -1.25 -14.34
CA ALA A 99 8.77 -2.37 -15.23
C ALA A 99 7.54 -3.18 -15.63
N THR A 100 6.45 -3.12 -14.86
CA THR A 100 5.18 -3.76 -15.21
C THR A 100 4.32 -2.93 -16.16
N GLY A 101 4.77 -1.74 -16.55
CA GLY A 101 3.98 -0.79 -17.35
C GLY A 101 3.06 0.09 -16.53
N TRP A 102 3.14 0.05 -15.21
CA TRP A 102 2.28 0.84 -14.30
C TRP A 102 2.84 2.25 -14.13
N ALA A 103 1.97 3.26 -14.26
CA ALA A 103 2.38 4.65 -14.10
C ALA A 103 2.53 5.01 -12.62
N LEU A 104 3.52 5.82 -12.29
CA LEU A 104 3.65 6.40 -10.96
C LEU A 104 2.93 7.75 -10.92
N LEU A 105 2.45 8.13 -9.73
CA LEU A 105 1.92 9.48 -9.50
C LEU A 105 3.06 10.50 -9.39
N SER A 106 4.20 10.08 -8.82
CA SER A 106 5.40 10.89 -8.74
C SER A 106 6.62 9.98 -8.80
N GLU A 107 7.70 10.48 -9.39
CA GLU A 107 8.99 9.77 -9.42
C GLU A 107 9.70 9.91 -8.07
N PRO A 108 10.65 9.00 -7.74
CA PRO A 108 11.44 9.18 -6.53
C PRO A 108 12.14 10.53 -6.50
N GLU A 109 11.93 11.27 -5.42
CA GLU A 109 12.51 12.60 -5.22
C GLU A 109 12.88 12.79 -3.76
N ASP A 110 13.91 13.59 -3.52
CA ASP A 110 14.27 14.06 -2.19
C ASP A 110 13.38 15.25 -1.87
N ARG A 111 12.60 15.13 -0.80
CA ARG A 111 11.67 16.16 -0.36
C ARG A 111 12.31 17.05 0.70
N TYR A 112 11.89 18.32 0.74
CA TYR A 112 12.46 19.30 1.67
C TYR A 112 12.26 18.93 3.15
N TRP A 113 11.26 18.09 3.46
CA TRP A 113 11.01 17.67 4.84
C TRP A 113 11.86 16.48 5.29
N GLY A 114 12.84 16.06 4.50
CA GLY A 114 13.78 15.02 4.91
C GLY A 114 13.37 13.60 4.58
N ALA A 115 12.74 13.41 3.42
CA ALA A 115 12.37 12.09 2.93
C ALA A 115 12.66 11.96 1.44
N ARG A 116 13.11 10.78 1.01
CA ARG A 116 13.08 10.39 -0.40
C ARG A 116 11.89 9.48 -0.60
N MET A 117 11.01 9.81 -1.55
CA MET A 117 9.75 9.10 -1.71
C MET A 117 9.19 9.21 -3.12
N PHE A 118 8.28 8.30 -3.45
CA PHE A 118 7.42 8.38 -4.62
C PHE A 118 6.03 7.87 -4.25
N GLN A 119 5.05 8.13 -5.12
CA GLN A 119 3.66 7.72 -4.91
C GLN A 119 3.10 7.03 -6.15
N PHE A 120 2.14 6.16 -5.94
CA PHE A 120 1.45 5.43 -7.00
C PHE A 120 0.06 5.02 -6.52
N ASN A 121 -0.81 4.70 -7.47
CA ASN A 121 -2.14 4.14 -7.15
C ASN A 121 -2.12 2.63 -7.30
N ASP A 122 -2.91 1.94 -6.47
CA ASP A 122 -3.19 0.53 -6.69
C ASP A 122 -4.30 0.36 -7.75
N PRO A 123 -4.66 -0.88 -8.16
CA PRO A 123 -5.69 -1.10 -9.17
C PRO A 123 -7.06 -0.50 -8.84
N ASP A 124 -7.37 -0.31 -7.56
CA ASP A 124 -8.65 0.25 -7.12
C ASP A 124 -8.59 1.75 -6.85
N GLY A 125 -7.44 2.38 -7.09
CA GLY A 125 -7.28 3.82 -6.89
C GLY A 125 -6.85 4.20 -5.48
N PHE A 126 -6.49 3.25 -4.63
CA PHE A 126 -5.90 3.58 -3.34
C PHE A 126 -4.48 4.09 -3.56
N LYS A 127 -4.17 5.22 -2.92
CA LYS A 127 -2.85 5.84 -3.05
C LYS A 127 -1.88 5.25 -2.04
N LEU A 128 -0.71 4.86 -2.53
CA LEU A 128 0.40 4.40 -1.69
C LEU A 128 1.64 5.24 -1.98
N GLY A 129 2.52 5.29 -0.99
CA GLY A 129 3.84 5.88 -1.14
C GLY A 129 4.89 4.95 -0.57
N VAL A 130 6.10 5.02 -1.13
CA VAL A 130 7.28 4.36 -0.57
C VAL A 130 8.25 5.45 -0.18
N SER A 131 8.76 5.39 1.03
CA SER A 131 9.50 6.49 1.63
C SER A 131 10.62 5.99 2.53
N THR A 132 11.68 6.79 2.63
CA THR A 132 12.74 6.62 3.63
C THR A 132 13.22 7.98 4.11
N PRO A 133 13.62 8.13 5.39
CA PRO A 133 14.23 9.37 5.84
C PRO A 133 15.57 9.60 5.15
N ILE A 134 15.89 10.86 4.89
CA ILE A 134 17.20 11.30 4.41
C ILE A 134 17.68 12.49 5.25
N SER A 135 18.97 12.71 5.20
CA SER A 135 19.56 13.91 5.82
C SER A 135 19.28 15.13 4.94
N VAL A 136 18.87 16.23 5.56
CA VAL A 136 18.62 17.50 4.88
C VAL A 136 19.59 18.56 5.37
#